data_5b14fc3de544b6ca0b4677928cabc852
#
_entry.id   5b14fc3de544b6ca0b4677928cabc852
#
_cell.length_a   1.000
_cell.length_b   1.000
_cell.length_c   1.000
_cell.angle_alpha   90.00
_cell.angle_beta   90.00
_cell.angle_gamma   90.00
#
_symmetry.space_group_name_H-M   'P 1'
#
loop_
_entity.id
_entity.type
_entity.pdbx_description
1 polymer ?
#
loop_
_entity_poly.entity_id
_entity_poly.type
_entity_poly.pdbx_seq_one_letter_code
_entity_poly.pdbx_strand_id
1 'polypeptide(L)' 'MHQDFLKFEAVLAHCEQRAPKPNLQSAMEYGREMGFFDSRNKLSMSGDLLAEILLPAKH' A
#
# COMPACT_ATOMS: atom_id res chain seq x y z
N MET A 1 8.83 12.33 3.39
CA MET A 1 8.58 12.67 2.04
C MET A 1 8.88 11.54 1.10
N HIS A 2 10.15 11.34 0.73
CA HIS A 2 10.46 10.26 -0.19
C HIS A 2 10.07 8.91 0.38
N GLN A 3 10.29 8.73 1.66
CA GLN A 3 9.97 7.45 2.27
C GLN A 3 8.48 7.20 2.28
N ASP A 4 7.68 8.25 2.51
CA ASP A 4 6.23 8.08 2.48
C ASP A 4 5.75 7.67 1.11
N PHE A 5 6.30 8.28 0.07
CA PHE A 5 5.93 7.93 -1.29
C PHE A 5 6.35 6.49 -1.61
N LEU A 6 7.55 6.11 -1.23
CA LEU A 6 8.03 4.75 -1.50
C LEU A 6 7.20 3.71 -0.76
N LYS A 7 6.81 4.01 0.47
CA LYS A 7 5.97 3.10 1.23
C LYS A 7 4.61 2.95 0.56
N PHE A 8 4.03 4.06 0.14
CA PHE A 8 2.74 4.00 -0.53
C PHE A 8 2.84 3.17 -1.80
N GLU A 9 3.88 3.38 -2.59
CA GLU A 9 4.07 2.64 -3.83
C GLU A 9 4.24 1.15 -3.57
N ALA A 10 4.97 0.80 -2.53
CA ALA A 10 5.20 -0.61 -2.21
C ALA A 10 3.90 -1.30 -1.85
N VAL A 11 3.09 -0.66 -1.02
CA VAL A 11 1.82 -1.24 -0.62
C VAL A 11 0.85 -1.29 -1.79
N LEU A 12 0.86 -0.26 -2.62
CA LEU A 12 0.00 -0.23 -3.79
C LEU A 12 0.34 -1.36 -4.75
N ALA A 13 1.63 -1.58 -5.00
CA ALA A 13 2.06 -2.67 -5.87
C ALA A 13 1.64 -4.02 -5.31
N HIS A 14 1.77 -4.17 -3.99
CA HIS A 14 1.33 -5.40 -3.33
C HIS A 14 -0.17 -5.62 -3.55
N CYS A 15 -0.95 -4.55 -3.41
CA CYS A 15 -2.38 -4.64 -3.58
C CYS A 15 -2.76 -4.96 -5.03
N GLU A 16 -2.01 -4.42 -5.98
CA GLU A 16 -2.29 -4.68 -7.39
C GLU A 16 -2.15 -6.17 -7.71
N GLN A 17 -1.19 -6.81 -7.08
CA GLN A 17 -0.98 -8.24 -7.33
C GLN A 17 -2.09 -9.10 -6.74
N ARG A 18 -2.78 -8.60 -5.72
CA ARG A 18 -3.78 -9.38 -5.03
C ARG A 18 -5.20 -8.96 -5.37
N ALA A 19 -5.36 -7.79 -5.97
CA ALA A 19 -6.69 -7.30 -6.33
C ALA A 19 -7.26 -8.15 -7.46
N PRO A 20 -8.60 -8.20 -7.56
CA PRO A 20 -9.24 -9.01 -8.60
C PRO A 20 -8.96 -8.49 -10.00
N LYS A 21 -8.66 -7.20 -10.13
CA LYS A 21 -8.35 -6.61 -11.43
C LYS A 21 -7.02 -5.87 -11.34
N PRO A 22 -6.20 -5.94 -12.37
CA PRO A 22 -4.88 -5.30 -12.34
C PRO A 22 -4.94 -3.83 -12.73
N ASN A 23 -5.68 -3.04 -11.97
CA ASN A 23 -5.73 -1.61 -12.20
C ASN A 23 -5.66 -0.89 -10.87
N LEU A 24 -5.41 0.42 -10.96
CA LEU A 24 -5.19 1.23 -9.78
C LEU A 24 -6.42 1.27 -8.88
N GLN A 25 -7.58 1.44 -9.47
CA GLN A 25 -8.80 1.55 -8.69
C GLN A 25 -9.05 0.28 -7.88
N SER A 26 -8.89 -0.86 -8.52
CA SER A 26 -9.09 -2.13 -7.82
C SER A 26 -8.07 -2.32 -6.72
N ALA A 27 -6.82 -1.92 -6.97
CA ALA A 27 -5.78 -2.01 -5.96
C ALA A 27 -6.10 -1.14 -4.75
N MET A 28 -6.56 0.08 -4.99
CA MET A 28 -6.91 0.97 -3.89
C MET A 28 -8.08 0.44 -3.09
N GLU A 29 -9.08 -0.10 -3.77
CA GLU A 29 -10.23 -0.67 -3.07
C GLU A 29 -9.81 -1.87 -2.22
N TYR A 30 -8.95 -2.72 -2.77
CA TYR A 30 -8.45 -3.85 -2.02
C TYR A 30 -7.69 -3.38 -0.78
N GLY A 31 -6.83 -2.38 -0.95
CA GLY A 31 -6.06 -1.86 0.17
C GLY A 31 -6.92 -1.26 1.25
N ARG A 32 -7.99 -0.57 0.85
CA ARG A 32 -8.90 0.00 1.85
C ARG A 32 -9.65 -1.09 2.60
N GLU A 33 -10.07 -2.14 1.89
CA GLU A 33 -10.74 -3.25 2.55
C GLU A 33 -9.84 -3.96 3.54
N MET A 34 -8.57 -4.07 3.20
CA MET A 34 -7.61 -4.73 4.09
C MET A 34 -7.13 -3.81 5.20
N GLY A 35 -7.50 -2.53 5.15
CA GLY A 35 -7.08 -1.60 6.17
C GLY A 35 -5.72 -0.98 5.92
N PHE A 36 -5.17 -1.14 4.72
CA PHE A 36 -3.87 -0.56 4.39
C PHE A 36 -3.95 0.90 4.03
N PHE A 37 -5.10 1.35 3.55
CA PHE A 37 -5.32 2.75 3.20
C PHE A 37 -6.50 3.28 3.99
N ASP A 38 -6.43 4.56 4.34
CA ASP A 38 -7.52 5.19 5.05
C ASP A 38 -8.53 5.79 4.06
N SER A 39 -9.51 6.52 4.58
CA SER A 39 -10.56 7.08 3.75
C SER A 39 -10.05 8.18 2.82
N ARG A 40 -8.85 8.67 3.05
CA ARG A 40 -8.23 9.68 2.21
C ARG A 40 -7.27 9.06 1.19
N ASN A 41 -7.24 7.74 1.10
CA ASN A 41 -6.34 7.03 0.21
C ASN A 41 -4.88 7.23 0.58
N LYS A 42 -4.62 7.40 1.86
CA LYS A 42 -3.27 7.47 2.39
C LYS A 42 -2.99 6.22 3.20
N LEU A 43 -1.72 5.93 3.41
CA LEU A 43 -1.36 4.76 4.18
C LEU A 43 -1.87 4.88 5.61
N SER A 44 -2.56 3.84 6.05
CA SER A 44 -2.94 3.72 7.44
C SER A 44 -1.76 3.18 8.25
N MET A 45 -1.95 3.03 9.55
CA MET A 45 -0.92 2.42 10.37
C MET A 45 -0.61 1.00 9.90
N SER A 46 -1.64 0.23 9.57
CA SER A 46 -1.43 -1.12 9.07
C SER A 46 -0.70 -1.12 7.73
N GLY A 47 -1.05 -0.17 6.86
CA GLY A 47 -0.36 -0.05 5.58
C GLY A 47 1.10 0.32 5.76
N ASP A 48 1.38 1.18 6.72
CA ASP A 48 2.76 1.57 7.00
C ASP A 48 3.57 0.37 7.47
N LEU A 49 3.00 -0.45 8.33
CA LEU A 49 3.68 -1.65 8.81
C LEU A 49 3.94 -2.63 7.66
N LEU A 50 2.97 -2.80 6.79
CA LEU A 50 3.15 -3.64 5.63
C LEU A 50 4.27 -3.12 4.74
N ALA A 51 4.32 -1.82 4.54
CA ALA A 51 5.35 -1.22 3.71
C ALA A 51 6.74 -1.51 4.26
N GLU A 52 6.88 -1.48 5.58
CA GLU A 52 8.17 -1.77 6.19
C GLU A 52 8.61 -3.21 5.94
N ILE A 53 7.63 -4.12 5.86
CA ILE A 53 7.93 -5.50 5.53
C ILE A 53 8.33 -5.64 4.07
N LEU A 54 7.66 -4.91 3.20
CA LEU A 54 7.87 -5.02 1.76
C LEU A 54 9.17 -4.36 1.31
N LEU A 55 9.53 -3.24 1.93
CA LEU A 55 10.75 -2.53 1.54
C LEU A 55 11.95 -3.12 2.25
N PRO A 56 13.09 -3.25 1.56
CA PRO A 56 14.29 -3.77 2.23
C PRO A 56 14.76 -2.79 3.29
N ALA A 57 15.18 -3.32 4.37
CA ALA A 57 15.76 -2.51 5.41
C ALA A 57 17.03 -1.91 4.91
N LYS A 58 17.56 -0.97 5.06
CA LYS A 58 18.61 -0.59 4.63
C LYS A 58 19.36 0.19 5.21
N HIS A 59 19.80 0.06 5.27
CA HIS A 59 20.55 0.67 5.52
C HIS A 59 21.03 0.73 5.83
#